data_4754a8a12c03f1b6cdc3fecfe1225e8a
#
_entry.id   4754a8a12c03f1b6cdc3fecfe1225e8a
#
_cell.length_a   1.000
_cell.length_b   1.000
_cell.length_c   1.000
_cell.angle_alpha   90.00
_cell.angle_beta   90.00
_cell.angle_gamma   90.00
#
_symmetry.space_group_name_H-M   'P 1'
#
loop_
_entity.id
_entity.type
_entity.pdbx_description
1 polymer ?
#
loop_
_entity_poly.entity_id
_entity_poly.type
_entity_poly.pdbx_seq_one_letter_code
_entity_poly.pdbx_strand_id
1 'polypeptide(L)'
;MLDMFFDPKSIAVIGASADSTKLGYQVLSNLVSSGFPGAIYPINPTATEILGLKVFKSVLDVPGPIDMVVILIPSRAVVSVMRECGQKGVQGAVIITAGFREAGPGGVALEKELLEVADEYGIRVIGPNCLGIIDTFVPMNVSFAAGTPKSGSIAFMSQSGALCTAILDYALAETIGFSHFVSLGNKADVDEVSLLEAWGDDDRTNVIIAYIEGLKDGAQFIKQARATAGRMPIIAVNSGRTASGSRAVSSH
;
A
#
# COMPACT_ATOMS: atom_id res chain seq x y z
N MET A 1 -11.35 7.70 8.06
CA MET A 1 -10.42 8.59 7.34
C MET A 1 -9.57 7.88 6.27
N LEU A 2 -9.22 6.60 6.46
CA LEU A 2 -8.53 5.76 5.45
C LEU A 2 -9.36 4.52 5.08
N ASP A 3 -10.67 4.61 5.14
CA ASP A 3 -11.60 3.49 4.93
C ASP A 3 -11.48 2.89 3.53
N MET A 4 -11.11 3.73 2.53
CA MET A 4 -10.84 3.27 1.17
C MET A 4 -9.69 2.26 1.07
N PHE A 5 -8.80 2.20 2.07
CA PHE A 5 -7.70 1.22 2.12
C PHE A 5 -8.02 0.00 2.99
N PHE A 6 -8.92 0.13 3.99
CA PHE A 6 -9.15 -0.91 5.00
C PHE A 6 -10.58 -1.48 5.00
N ASP A 7 -11.50 -0.90 4.21
CA ASP A 7 -12.84 -1.44 3.95
C ASP A 7 -13.35 -1.11 2.53
N PRO A 8 -12.52 -1.24 1.47
CA PRO A 8 -12.98 -1.00 0.10
C PRO A 8 -14.05 -2.01 -0.29
N LYS A 9 -15.00 -1.58 -1.14
CA LYS A 9 -16.00 -2.47 -1.74
C LYS A 9 -15.65 -2.83 -3.18
N SER A 10 -14.67 -2.13 -3.76
CA SER A 10 -14.21 -2.35 -5.13
C SER A 10 -12.73 -1.97 -5.29
N ILE A 11 -11.98 -2.86 -5.97
CA ILE A 11 -10.54 -2.67 -6.20
C ILE A 11 -10.23 -2.89 -7.68
N ALA A 12 -9.52 -1.94 -8.30
CA ALA A 12 -8.96 -2.15 -9.63
C ALA A 12 -7.44 -2.38 -9.55
N VAL A 13 -6.94 -3.40 -10.26
CA VAL A 13 -5.52 -3.71 -10.37
C VAL A 13 -5.02 -3.25 -11.73
N ILE A 14 -4.32 -2.10 -11.77
CA ILE A 14 -3.82 -1.46 -12.98
C ILE A 14 -2.42 -1.99 -13.30
N GLY A 15 -2.28 -2.64 -14.44
CA GLY A 15 -1.11 -3.43 -14.81
C GLY A 15 -1.25 -4.90 -14.45
N ALA A 16 -2.49 -5.38 -14.25
CA ALA A 16 -2.78 -6.81 -14.12
C ALA A 16 -2.20 -7.58 -15.30
N SER A 17 -1.75 -8.80 -15.08
CA SER A 17 -1.10 -9.63 -16.09
C SER A 17 -1.59 -11.07 -16.04
N ALA A 18 -1.68 -11.73 -17.22
CA ALA A 18 -1.88 -13.17 -17.32
C ALA A 18 -0.56 -13.96 -17.14
N ASP A 19 0.59 -13.29 -17.20
CA ASP A 19 1.92 -13.88 -17.02
C ASP A 19 2.22 -14.02 -15.53
N SER A 20 2.29 -15.25 -15.04
CA SER A 20 2.51 -15.60 -13.62
C SER A 20 3.86 -15.13 -13.06
N THR A 21 4.81 -14.76 -13.91
CA THR A 21 6.11 -14.24 -13.49
C THR A 21 6.09 -12.74 -13.17
N LYS A 22 5.00 -12.04 -13.53
CA LYS A 22 4.87 -10.60 -13.34
C LYS A 22 4.18 -10.24 -12.04
N LEU A 23 4.59 -9.13 -11.42
CA LEU A 23 3.98 -8.61 -10.20
C LEU A 23 2.48 -8.36 -10.33
N GLY A 24 2.02 -7.90 -11.51
CA GLY A 24 0.60 -7.68 -11.76
C GLY A 24 -0.26 -8.96 -11.70
N TYR A 25 0.32 -10.11 -12.03
CA TYR A 25 -0.32 -11.41 -11.79
C TYR A 25 -0.34 -11.76 -10.29
N GLN A 26 0.80 -11.61 -9.62
CA GLN A 26 0.93 -11.97 -8.20
C GLN A 26 -0.04 -11.17 -7.33
N VAL A 27 -0.12 -9.86 -7.53
CA VAL A 27 -1.05 -9.00 -6.77
C VAL A 27 -2.51 -9.38 -7.05
N LEU A 28 -2.88 -9.58 -8.31
CA LEU A 28 -4.23 -9.99 -8.65
C LEU A 28 -4.56 -11.38 -8.08
N SER A 29 -3.62 -12.33 -8.17
CA SER A 29 -3.77 -13.68 -7.62
C SER A 29 -3.92 -13.66 -6.11
N ASN A 30 -3.12 -12.86 -5.41
CA ASN A 30 -3.22 -12.69 -3.96
C ASN A 30 -4.59 -12.11 -3.56
N LEU A 31 -5.06 -11.09 -4.26
CA LEU A 31 -6.36 -10.47 -3.99
C LEU A 31 -7.51 -11.44 -4.21
N VAL A 32 -7.48 -12.22 -5.29
CA VAL A 32 -8.50 -13.26 -5.54
C VAL A 32 -8.42 -14.38 -4.50
N SER A 33 -7.20 -14.86 -4.20
CA SER A 33 -6.98 -15.98 -3.28
C SER A 33 -7.25 -15.61 -1.81
N SER A 34 -7.15 -14.33 -1.45
CA SER A 34 -7.51 -13.86 -0.11
C SER A 34 -9.01 -13.96 0.18
N GLY A 35 -9.83 -14.12 -0.85
CA GLY A 35 -11.28 -14.18 -0.70
C GLY A 35 -11.93 -12.80 -0.53
N PHE A 36 -11.34 -11.75 -1.13
CA PHE A 36 -11.90 -10.41 -1.08
C PHE A 36 -13.37 -10.39 -1.50
N PRO A 37 -14.28 -9.88 -0.65
CA PRO A 37 -15.72 -9.99 -0.89
C PRO A 37 -16.24 -8.94 -1.90
N GLY A 38 -15.44 -7.94 -2.21
CA GLY A 38 -15.82 -6.84 -3.11
C GLY A 38 -15.59 -7.13 -4.58
N ALA A 39 -15.86 -6.15 -5.42
CA ALA A 39 -15.62 -6.25 -6.85
C ALA A 39 -14.12 -6.09 -7.19
N ILE A 40 -13.60 -6.95 -8.06
CA ILE A 40 -12.21 -6.92 -8.54
C ILE A 40 -12.22 -6.60 -10.03
N TYR A 41 -11.49 -5.55 -10.42
CA TYR A 41 -11.39 -5.09 -11.80
C TYR A 41 -9.94 -5.12 -12.30
N PRO A 42 -9.52 -6.18 -13.00
CA PRO A 42 -8.21 -6.18 -13.67
C PRO A 42 -8.19 -5.16 -14.80
N ILE A 43 -7.16 -4.31 -14.85
CA ILE A 43 -6.97 -3.32 -15.92
C ILE A 43 -5.71 -3.67 -16.70
N ASN A 44 -5.89 -3.95 -18.02
CA ASN A 44 -4.79 -4.26 -18.94
C ASN A 44 -5.21 -3.89 -20.38
N PRO A 45 -4.37 -3.20 -21.17
CA PRO A 45 -4.75 -2.72 -22.50
C PRO A 45 -4.95 -3.83 -23.55
N THR A 46 -4.43 -5.04 -23.33
CA THR A 46 -4.39 -6.11 -24.35
C THR A 46 -5.13 -7.38 -23.96
N ALA A 47 -5.18 -7.72 -22.67
CA ALA A 47 -5.87 -8.91 -22.20
C ALA A 47 -7.40 -8.71 -22.19
N THR A 48 -8.13 -9.81 -22.33
CA THR A 48 -9.61 -9.83 -22.24
C THR A 48 -10.09 -10.51 -20.96
N GLU A 49 -9.29 -11.47 -20.46
CA GLU A 49 -9.58 -12.22 -19.23
C GLU A 49 -8.27 -12.55 -18.50
N ILE A 50 -8.27 -12.48 -17.17
CA ILE A 50 -7.17 -12.90 -16.29
C ILE A 50 -7.78 -13.55 -15.04
N LEU A 51 -7.34 -14.75 -14.69
CA LEU A 51 -7.84 -15.53 -13.54
C LEU A 51 -9.38 -15.67 -13.52
N GLY A 52 -10.02 -15.81 -14.68
CA GLY A 52 -11.47 -15.90 -14.81
C GLY A 52 -12.21 -14.57 -14.65
N LEU A 53 -11.48 -13.45 -14.48
CA LEU A 53 -12.05 -12.13 -14.36
C LEU A 53 -12.01 -11.38 -15.69
N LYS A 54 -13.11 -10.71 -16.03
CA LYS A 54 -13.16 -9.79 -17.18
C LYS A 54 -12.17 -8.66 -17.00
N VAL A 55 -11.36 -8.39 -18.03
CA VAL A 55 -10.38 -7.31 -18.05
C VAL A 55 -10.97 -6.07 -18.73
N PHE A 56 -10.64 -4.89 -18.21
CA PHE A 56 -10.96 -3.60 -18.80
C PHE A 56 -9.71 -2.92 -19.34
N LYS A 57 -9.81 -2.11 -20.38
CA LYS A 57 -8.64 -1.45 -20.98
C LYS A 57 -8.19 -0.22 -20.19
N SER A 58 -9.14 0.49 -19.54
CA SER A 58 -8.94 1.63 -18.67
C SER A 58 -9.88 1.53 -17.47
N VAL A 59 -9.56 2.22 -16.39
CA VAL A 59 -10.46 2.39 -15.23
C VAL A 59 -11.77 3.08 -15.63
N LEU A 60 -11.74 3.90 -16.66
CA LEU A 60 -12.92 4.60 -17.18
C LEU A 60 -13.93 3.65 -17.84
N ASP A 61 -13.48 2.48 -18.34
CA ASP A 61 -14.34 1.47 -18.95
C ASP A 61 -15.08 0.60 -17.92
N VAL A 62 -14.70 0.68 -16.63
CA VAL A 62 -15.35 -0.09 -15.57
C VAL A 62 -16.75 0.45 -15.31
N PRO A 63 -17.81 -0.39 -15.34
CA PRO A 63 -19.19 0.10 -15.24
C PRO A 63 -19.60 0.58 -13.84
N GLY A 64 -18.91 0.08 -12.79
CA GLY A 64 -19.20 0.41 -11.39
C GLY A 64 -18.25 1.44 -10.78
N PRO A 65 -18.46 1.80 -9.50
CA PRO A 65 -17.50 2.61 -8.74
C PRO A 65 -16.21 1.82 -8.49
N ILE A 66 -15.12 2.54 -8.23
CA ILE A 66 -13.83 1.99 -7.81
C ILE A 66 -13.40 2.78 -6.58
N ASP A 67 -13.34 2.12 -5.41
CA ASP A 67 -12.92 2.76 -4.17
C ASP A 67 -11.40 2.90 -4.11
N MET A 68 -10.68 1.83 -4.51
CA MET A 68 -9.23 1.76 -4.45
C MET A 68 -8.64 1.22 -5.75
N VAL A 69 -7.49 1.77 -6.15
CA VAL A 69 -6.67 1.21 -7.23
C VAL A 69 -5.33 0.73 -6.70
N VAL A 70 -4.79 -0.33 -7.33
CA VAL A 70 -3.42 -0.80 -7.11
C VAL A 70 -2.66 -0.66 -8.42
N ILE A 71 -1.56 0.07 -8.42
CA ILE A 71 -0.86 0.50 -9.63
C ILE A 71 0.50 -0.20 -9.76
N LEU A 72 0.67 -0.95 -10.87
CA LEU A 72 1.87 -1.72 -11.21
C LEU A 72 2.26 -1.52 -12.68
N ILE A 73 2.33 -0.28 -13.14
CA ILE A 73 2.72 0.11 -14.50
C ILE A 73 4.00 0.93 -14.46
N PRO A 74 4.71 1.12 -15.58
CA PRO A 74 5.91 1.97 -15.60
C PRO A 74 5.65 3.37 -15.04
N SER A 75 6.57 3.89 -14.21
CA SER A 75 6.39 5.14 -13.44
C SER A 75 5.96 6.34 -14.32
N ARG A 76 6.50 6.44 -15.54
CA ARG A 76 6.15 7.49 -16.51
C ARG A 76 4.67 7.52 -16.92
N ALA A 77 3.95 6.41 -16.75
CA ALA A 77 2.53 6.32 -17.10
C ALA A 77 1.61 6.54 -15.88
N VAL A 78 2.16 6.55 -14.65
CA VAL A 78 1.35 6.59 -13.42
C VAL A 78 0.56 7.88 -13.31
N VAL A 79 1.17 9.03 -13.59
CA VAL A 79 0.50 10.34 -13.45
C VAL A 79 -0.70 10.45 -14.39
N SER A 80 -0.55 10.01 -15.65
CA SER A 80 -1.68 10.00 -16.60
C SER A 80 -2.82 9.11 -16.13
N VAL A 81 -2.49 7.92 -15.62
CA VAL A 81 -3.49 6.97 -15.10
C VAL A 81 -4.13 7.48 -13.82
N MET A 82 -3.39 8.19 -12.95
CA MET A 82 -3.97 8.84 -11.77
C MET A 82 -5.02 9.91 -12.14
N ARG A 83 -4.84 10.64 -13.26
CA ARG A 83 -5.89 11.55 -13.76
C ARG A 83 -7.15 10.79 -14.20
N GLU A 84 -6.99 9.64 -14.89
CA GLU A 84 -8.15 8.78 -15.22
C GLU A 84 -8.83 8.25 -13.93
N CYS A 85 -8.06 7.86 -12.92
CA CYS A 85 -8.59 7.45 -11.61
C CYS A 85 -9.38 8.59 -10.94
N GLY A 86 -8.87 9.84 -11.00
CA GLY A 86 -9.57 11.01 -10.49
C GLY A 86 -10.89 11.26 -11.22
N GLN A 87 -10.90 11.22 -12.55
CA GLN A 87 -12.12 11.34 -13.36
C GLN A 87 -13.13 10.23 -13.04
N LYS A 88 -12.64 9.03 -12.66
CA LYS A 88 -13.47 7.91 -12.23
C LYS A 88 -14.05 8.05 -10.82
N GLY A 89 -13.50 8.96 -10.00
CA GLY A 89 -13.90 9.17 -8.61
C GLY A 89 -13.24 8.17 -7.64
N VAL A 90 -12.08 7.64 -7.98
CA VAL A 90 -11.28 6.77 -7.09
C VAL A 90 -10.84 7.57 -5.86
N GLN A 91 -10.91 6.97 -4.68
CA GLN A 91 -10.57 7.63 -3.41
C GLN A 91 -9.19 7.24 -2.88
N GLY A 92 -8.69 6.05 -3.19
CA GLY A 92 -7.40 5.55 -2.71
C GLY A 92 -6.56 4.89 -3.79
N ALA A 93 -5.25 5.11 -3.75
CA ALA A 93 -4.28 4.47 -4.64
C ALA A 93 -3.13 3.86 -3.85
N VAL A 94 -2.88 2.56 -4.06
CA VAL A 94 -1.68 1.86 -3.59
C VAL A 94 -0.73 1.77 -4.79
N ILE A 95 0.38 2.50 -4.75
CA ILE A 95 1.32 2.58 -5.87
C ILE A 95 2.54 1.72 -5.57
N ILE A 96 2.55 0.50 -6.11
CA ILE A 96 3.66 -0.46 -5.95
C ILE A 96 4.85 -0.05 -6.83
N THR A 97 4.56 0.58 -7.96
CA THR A 97 5.56 1.05 -8.92
C THR A 97 6.67 1.86 -8.27
N ALA A 98 7.92 1.49 -8.56
CA ALA A 98 9.13 2.25 -8.26
C ALA A 98 9.51 3.21 -9.42
N GLY A 99 10.51 4.08 -9.21
CA GLY A 99 10.99 5.04 -10.19
C GLY A 99 10.54 6.47 -9.89
N PHE A 100 10.29 6.77 -8.62
CA PHE A 100 9.95 8.07 -8.09
C PHE A 100 11.16 8.68 -7.34
N ARG A 101 11.00 9.36 -6.22
CA ARG A 101 12.11 10.08 -5.56
C ARG A 101 13.33 9.21 -5.24
N GLU A 102 13.16 7.91 -5.00
CA GLU A 102 14.25 6.97 -4.79
C GLU A 102 15.15 6.79 -6.03
N ALA A 103 14.62 7.11 -7.21
CA ALA A 103 15.37 7.03 -8.48
C ALA A 103 16.14 8.35 -8.81
N GLY A 104 16.13 9.35 -7.90
CA GLY A 104 16.86 10.60 -8.07
C GLY A 104 16.03 11.77 -8.60
N PRO A 105 16.68 12.85 -9.11
CA PRO A 105 15.99 14.13 -9.39
C PRO A 105 14.80 14.05 -10.33
N GLY A 106 14.87 13.22 -11.37
CA GLY A 106 13.74 13.01 -12.29
C GLY A 106 12.54 12.32 -11.62
N GLY A 107 12.82 11.38 -10.71
CA GLY A 107 11.81 10.72 -9.91
C GLY A 107 11.17 11.65 -8.87
N VAL A 108 11.92 12.56 -8.28
CA VAL A 108 11.42 13.61 -7.38
C VAL A 108 10.38 14.48 -8.10
N ALA A 109 10.68 14.92 -9.33
CA ALA A 109 9.75 15.72 -10.12
C ALA A 109 8.46 14.95 -10.44
N LEU A 110 8.59 13.66 -10.79
CA LEU A 110 7.46 12.79 -11.08
C LEU A 110 6.58 12.53 -9.85
N GLU A 111 7.19 12.33 -8.67
CA GLU A 111 6.44 12.17 -7.40
C GLU A 111 5.68 13.44 -7.04
N LYS A 112 6.27 14.60 -7.26
CA LYS A 112 5.60 15.89 -7.06
C LYS A 112 4.37 16.03 -7.97
N GLU A 113 4.51 15.72 -9.28
CA GLU A 113 3.38 15.77 -10.21
C GLU A 113 2.29 14.76 -9.83
N LEU A 114 2.67 13.57 -9.37
CA LEU A 114 1.74 12.58 -8.85
C LEU A 114 0.92 13.13 -7.69
N LEU A 115 1.57 13.79 -6.73
CA LEU A 115 0.88 14.36 -5.56
C LEU A 115 -0.01 15.55 -5.92
N GLU A 116 0.38 16.38 -6.88
CA GLU A 116 -0.45 17.47 -7.40
C GLU A 116 -1.75 16.92 -8.01
N VAL A 117 -1.68 15.81 -8.77
CA VAL A 117 -2.88 15.15 -9.30
C VAL A 117 -3.70 14.49 -8.19
N ALA A 118 -3.05 13.84 -7.23
CA ALA A 118 -3.74 13.21 -6.10
C ALA A 118 -4.53 14.26 -5.29
N ASP A 119 -3.93 15.43 -5.03
CA ASP A 119 -4.56 16.55 -4.33
C ASP A 119 -5.72 17.16 -5.15
N GLU A 120 -5.53 17.38 -6.47
CA GLU A 120 -6.56 17.89 -7.40
C GLU A 120 -7.86 17.07 -7.33
N TYR A 121 -7.75 15.74 -7.21
CA TYR A 121 -8.90 14.84 -7.20
C TYR A 121 -9.26 14.29 -5.82
N GLY A 122 -8.53 14.63 -4.78
CA GLY A 122 -8.74 14.13 -3.41
C GLY A 122 -8.41 12.65 -3.24
N ILE A 123 -7.46 12.11 -4.03
CA ILE A 123 -7.05 10.70 -3.94
C ILE A 123 -5.96 10.55 -2.89
N ARG A 124 -6.17 9.68 -1.90
CA ARG A 124 -5.12 9.34 -0.93
C ARG A 124 -4.15 8.31 -1.53
N VAL A 125 -2.87 8.39 -1.18
CA VAL A 125 -1.81 7.57 -1.79
C VAL A 125 -0.99 6.84 -0.74
N ILE A 126 -0.91 5.49 -0.83
CA ILE A 126 0.10 4.67 -0.14
C ILE A 126 1.21 4.33 -1.13
N GLY A 127 2.45 4.48 -0.72
CA GLY A 127 3.62 4.38 -1.58
C GLY A 127 4.11 5.75 -2.05
N PRO A 128 4.60 5.88 -3.29
CA PRO A 128 4.97 4.82 -4.25
C PRO A 128 6.13 3.95 -3.77
N ASN A 129 6.56 2.98 -4.59
CA ASN A 129 7.68 2.09 -4.27
C ASN A 129 7.43 1.29 -2.98
N CYS A 130 6.28 0.65 -2.87
CA CYS A 130 5.88 -0.15 -1.71
C CYS A 130 5.60 -1.62 -2.08
N LEU A 131 5.57 -2.50 -1.09
CA LEU A 131 5.15 -3.91 -1.26
C LEU A 131 3.65 -4.03 -1.53
N GLY A 132 2.86 -3.11 -1.00
CA GLY A 132 1.41 -3.15 -0.95
C GLY A 132 0.86 -3.21 0.46
N ILE A 133 -0.42 -3.55 0.60
CA ILE A 133 -1.13 -3.64 1.87
C ILE A 133 -1.89 -4.96 2.00
N ILE A 134 -2.07 -5.42 3.24
CA ILE A 134 -2.87 -6.59 3.59
C ILE A 134 -3.77 -6.21 4.76
N ASP A 135 -5.05 -6.51 4.66
CA ASP A 135 -6.01 -6.57 5.76
C ASP A 135 -6.54 -8.01 5.86
N THR A 136 -6.56 -8.56 7.06
CA THR A 136 -6.96 -9.96 7.25
C THR A 136 -8.40 -10.12 7.72
N PHE A 137 -9.03 -9.06 8.19
CA PHE A 137 -10.44 -9.04 8.61
C PHE A 137 -11.38 -8.67 7.47
N VAL A 138 -10.96 -7.70 6.64
CA VAL A 138 -11.45 -7.61 5.26
C VAL A 138 -10.49 -8.44 4.44
N PRO A 139 -10.83 -9.68 4.02
CA PRO A 139 -9.85 -10.60 3.43
C PRO A 139 -9.29 -10.01 2.14
N MET A 140 -8.24 -9.18 2.28
CA MET A 140 -7.66 -8.38 1.20
C MET A 140 -6.14 -8.46 1.25
N ASN A 141 -5.54 -8.96 0.18
CA ASN A 141 -4.10 -8.92 -0.02
C ASN A 141 -3.78 -8.28 -1.37
N VAL A 142 -3.46 -7.00 -1.36
CA VAL A 142 -3.02 -6.23 -2.54
C VAL A 142 -1.51 -5.99 -2.47
N SER A 143 -0.77 -7.05 -2.22
CA SER A 143 0.70 -7.05 -2.20
C SER A 143 1.26 -8.12 -3.14
N PHE A 144 2.55 -8.03 -3.45
CA PHE A 144 3.26 -9.08 -4.15
C PHE A 144 4.01 -10.04 -3.20
N ALA A 145 3.59 -10.13 -1.94
CA ALA A 145 4.13 -11.08 -0.97
C ALA A 145 3.81 -12.54 -1.38
N ALA A 146 4.61 -13.48 -0.87
CA ALA A 146 4.48 -14.91 -1.20
C ALA A 146 3.21 -15.58 -0.61
N GLY A 147 2.46 -14.89 0.25
CA GLY A 147 1.24 -15.42 0.85
C GLY A 147 0.51 -14.40 1.72
N THR A 148 -0.62 -14.82 2.27
CA THR A 148 -1.43 -14.01 3.18
C THR A 148 -1.26 -14.53 4.61
N PRO A 149 -0.84 -13.70 5.58
CA PRO A 149 -0.73 -14.12 6.97
C PRO A 149 -2.11 -14.41 7.57
N LYS A 150 -2.14 -15.13 8.68
CA LYS A 150 -3.37 -15.38 9.44
C LYS A 150 -3.92 -14.08 10.04
N SER A 151 -5.23 -14.07 10.30
CA SER A 151 -5.84 -13.02 11.10
C SER A 151 -5.27 -13.01 12.52
N GLY A 152 -5.02 -11.84 13.03
CA GLY A 152 -4.46 -11.61 14.35
C GLY A 152 -4.64 -10.16 14.77
N SER A 153 -3.97 -9.73 15.82
CA SER A 153 -4.18 -8.42 16.42
C SER A 153 -2.96 -7.48 16.32
N ILE A 154 -2.02 -7.77 15.43
CA ILE A 154 -0.84 -6.95 15.19
C ILE A 154 -1.10 -6.06 13.97
N ALA A 155 -1.09 -4.74 14.12
CA ALA A 155 -0.96 -3.84 12.99
C ALA A 155 0.53 -3.54 12.74
N PHE A 156 1.00 -3.79 11.54
CA PHE A 156 2.40 -3.61 11.16
C PHE A 156 2.53 -2.58 10.04
N MET A 157 3.43 -1.61 10.23
CA MET A 157 3.82 -0.67 9.19
C MET A 157 5.34 -0.62 9.04
N SER A 158 5.81 -0.48 7.80
CA SER A 158 7.24 -0.38 7.50
C SER A 158 7.51 0.50 6.30
N GLN A 159 8.58 1.29 6.37
CA GLN A 159 9.13 2.02 5.23
C GLN A 159 10.00 1.12 4.32
N SER A 160 10.50 -0.01 4.85
CA SER A 160 11.35 -0.94 4.12
C SER A 160 10.53 -2.09 3.52
N GLY A 161 10.50 -2.17 2.19
CA GLY A 161 9.86 -3.28 1.47
C GLY A 161 10.56 -4.63 1.72
N ALA A 162 11.90 -4.64 1.79
CA ALA A 162 12.67 -5.85 2.09
C ALA A 162 12.36 -6.40 3.50
N LEU A 163 12.24 -5.52 4.50
CA LEU A 163 11.83 -5.94 5.84
C LEU A 163 10.39 -6.45 5.85
N CYS A 164 9.48 -5.81 5.11
CA CYS A 164 8.13 -6.32 4.95
C CYS A 164 8.11 -7.77 4.46
N THR A 165 8.88 -8.09 3.43
CA THR A 165 8.98 -9.45 2.89
C THR A 165 9.51 -10.42 3.95
N ALA A 166 10.63 -10.10 4.62
CA ALA A 166 11.22 -10.93 5.65
C ALA A 166 10.28 -11.20 6.84
N ILE A 167 9.54 -10.17 7.29
CA ILE A 167 8.56 -10.31 8.38
C ILE A 167 7.38 -11.17 7.95
N LEU A 168 6.88 -11.02 6.72
CA LEU A 168 5.79 -11.86 6.20
C LEU A 168 6.22 -13.32 6.06
N ASP A 169 7.42 -13.59 5.52
CA ASP A 169 7.95 -14.95 5.40
C ASP A 169 8.09 -15.62 6.78
N TYR A 170 8.62 -14.87 7.76
CA TYR A 170 8.72 -15.35 9.14
C TYR A 170 7.34 -15.58 9.76
N ALA A 171 6.40 -14.66 9.56
CA ALA A 171 5.06 -14.78 10.10
C ALA A 171 4.27 -15.97 9.52
N LEU A 172 4.45 -16.26 8.23
CA LEU A 172 3.89 -17.45 7.59
C LEU A 172 4.45 -18.73 8.19
N ALA A 173 5.77 -18.81 8.44
CA ALA A 173 6.42 -19.96 9.05
C ALA A 173 5.99 -20.18 10.50
N GLU A 174 5.92 -19.11 11.31
CA GLU A 174 5.62 -19.17 12.74
C GLU A 174 4.13 -18.98 13.05
N THR A 175 3.28 -18.90 12.03
CA THR A 175 1.82 -18.69 12.17
C THR A 175 1.43 -17.44 12.96
N ILE A 176 2.23 -16.36 12.84
CA ILE A 176 1.93 -15.07 13.44
C ILE A 176 0.82 -14.39 12.63
N GLY A 177 -0.19 -13.86 13.33
CA GLY A 177 -1.33 -13.19 12.72
C GLY A 177 -1.24 -11.66 12.81
N PHE A 178 -1.73 -10.99 11.75
CA PHE A 178 -1.84 -9.54 11.70
C PHE A 178 -3.30 -9.11 11.58
N SER A 179 -3.63 -7.91 12.06
CA SER A 179 -4.85 -7.20 11.67
C SER A 179 -4.62 -6.46 10.35
N HIS A 180 -3.58 -5.66 10.31
CA HIS A 180 -3.15 -4.88 9.16
C HIS A 180 -1.67 -5.05 8.91
N PHE A 181 -1.29 -5.02 7.63
CA PHE A 181 0.12 -5.02 7.24
C PHE A 181 0.31 -4.02 6.10
N VAL A 182 1.09 -2.96 6.33
CA VAL A 182 1.26 -1.85 5.40
C VAL A 182 2.72 -1.59 5.10
N SER A 183 3.08 -1.64 3.82
CA SER A 183 4.34 -1.12 3.31
C SER A 183 4.14 0.32 2.86
N LEU A 184 4.81 1.27 3.52
CA LEU A 184 4.69 2.69 3.21
C LEU A 184 5.51 3.13 2.00
N GLY A 185 6.58 2.40 1.66
CA GLY A 185 7.50 2.78 0.58
C GLY A 185 8.05 4.20 0.76
N ASN A 186 7.93 5.00 -0.30
CA ASN A 186 8.34 6.41 -0.25
C ASN A 186 7.47 7.27 0.70
N LYS A 187 6.29 6.79 1.13
CA LYS A 187 5.32 7.54 1.95
C LYS A 187 5.07 8.97 1.46
N ALA A 188 4.72 9.07 0.19
CA ALA A 188 4.56 10.39 -0.43
C ALA A 188 3.40 11.18 0.21
N ASP A 189 2.24 10.53 0.46
CA ASP A 189 1.07 11.10 1.16
C ASP A 189 0.85 10.41 2.50
N VAL A 190 0.27 9.20 2.52
CA VAL A 190 0.00 8.45 3.75
C VAL A 190 1.30 8.06 4.43
N ASP A 191 1.41 8.40 5.70
CA ASP A 191 2.59 8.18 6.54
C ASP A 191 2.23 7.47 7.85
N GLU A 192 3.20 7.39 8.76
CA GLU A 192 3.04 6.74 10.06
C GLU A 192 1.97 7.42 10.92
N VAL A 193 1.86 8.75 10.85
CA VAL A 193 0.87 9.53 11.61
C VAL A 193 -0.53 9.18 11.13
N SER A 194 -0.73 9.15 9.82
CA SER A 194 -2.00 8.79 9.19
C SER A 194 -2.46 7.38 9.59
N LEU A 195 -1.54 6.42 9.66
CA LEU A 195 -1.84 5.05 10.08
C LEU A 195 -2.11 4.94 11.59
N LEU A 196 -1.36 5.65 12.43
CA LEU A 196 -1.64 5.71 13.87
C LEU A 196 -3.02 6.32 14.17
N GLU A 197 -3.44 7.32 13.39
CA GLU A 197 -4.79 7.90 13.50
C GLU A 197 -5.86 6.90 13.08
N ALA A 198 -5.65 6.18 11.97
CA ALA A 198 -6.62 5.22 11.46
C ALA A 198 -6.77 3.98 12.36
N TRP A 199 -5.66 3.50 12.95
CA TRP A 199 -5.65 2.29 13.77
C TRP A 199 -5.86 2.54 15.27
N GLY A 200 -5.76 3.80 15.72
CA GLY A 200 -5.87 4.17 17.12
C GLY A 200 -7.20 3.79 17.77
N ASP A 201 -8.26 3.66 16.98
CA ASP A 201 -9.61 3.29 17.42
C ASP A 201 -10.07 1.94 16.82
N ASP A 202 -9.16 1.15 16.23
CA ASP A 202 -9.50 -0.14 15.64
C ASP A 202 -9.50 -1.27 16.69
N ASP A 203 -10.67 -1.77 17.05
CA ASP A 203 -10.88 -2.82 18.05
C ASP A 203 -10.24 -4.18 17.66
N ARG A 204 -9.84 -4.37 16.39
CA ARG A 204 -9.18 -5.57 15.90
C ARG A 204 -7.68 -5.58 16.18
N THR A 205 -7.13 -4.41 16.55
CA THR A 205 -5.69 -4.22 16.75
C THR A 205 -5.38 -4.08 18.24
N ASN A 206 -4.45 -4.88 18.75
CA ASN A 206 -3.99 -4.83 20.16
C ASN A 206 -2.58 -4.26 20.31
N VAL A 207 -1.78 -4.24 19.22
CA VAL A 207 -0.43 -3.69 19.22
C VAL A 207 -0.07 -3.17 17.84
N ILE A 208 0.60 -2.04 17.79
CA ILE A 208 1.15 -1.47 16.55
C ILE A 208 2.67 -1.67 16.56
N ILE A 209 3.21 -2.22 15.46
CA ILE A 209 4.64 -2.35 15.23
C ILE A 209 5.01 -1.47 14.04
N ALA A 210 5.95 -0.55 14.23
CA ALA A 210 6.40 0.39 13.22
C ALA A 210 7.91 0.28 12.99
N TYR A 211 8.33 0.05 11.74
CA TYR A 211 9.71 0.20 11.32
C TYR A 211 9.88 1.54 10.60
N ILE A 212 10.70 2.41 11.19
CA ILE A 212 10.83 3.82 10.80
C ILE A 212 12.28 4.11 10.42
N GLU A 213 12.49 4.62 9.20
CA GLU A 213 13.80 5.07 8.71
C GLU A 213 13.96 6.59 8.84
N GLY A 214 12.86 7.33 8.76
CA GLY A 214 12.78 8.77 8.98
C GLY A 214 11.35 9.25 9.13
N LEU A 215 11.15 10.38 9.78
CA LEU A 215 9.84 11.00 9.98
C LEU A 215 9.78 12.34 9.23
N LYS A 216 8.63 12.66 8.62
CA LYS A 216 8.38 13.97 8.02
C LYS A 216 8.24 15.04 9.13
N ASP A 217 7.46 14.74 10.16
CA ASP A 217 7.24 15.57 11.33
C ASP A 217 7.31 14.72 12.61
N GLY A 218 8.47 14.76 13.29
CA GLY A 218 8.69 14.02 14.52
C GLY A 218 7.82 14.50 15.68
N ALA A 219 7.45 15.78 15.74
CA ALA A 219 6.61 16.32 16.79
C ALA A 219 5.17 15.82 16.67
N GLN A 220 4.63 15.82 15.44
CA GLN A 220 3.30 15.30 15.16
C GLN A 220 3.25 13.78 15.42
N PHE A 221 4.29 13.04 14.99
CA PHE A 221 4.38 11.60 15.29
C PHE A 221 4.36 11.32 16.78
N ILE A 222 5.15 12.02 17.61
CA ILE A 222 5.16 11.82 19.08
C ILE A 222 3.81 12.16 19.68
N LYS A 223 3.17 13.24 19.23
CA LYS A 223 1.83 13.63 19.70
C LYS A 223 0.82 12.51 19.42
N GLN A 224 0.77 12.02 18.18
CA GLN A 224 -0.16 10.97 17.79
C GLN A 224 0.15 9.63 18.45
N ALA A 225 1.44 9.25 18.52
CA ALA A 225 1.86 8.03 19.20
C ALA A 225 1.47 8.02 20.68
N ARG A 226 1.59 9.15 21.38
CA ARG A 226 1.12 9.29 22.79
C ARG A 226 -0.39 9.12 22.91
N ALA A 227 -1.16 9.69 21.99
CA ALA A 227 -2.61 9.56 22.01
C ALA A 227 -3.04 8.10 21.79
N THR A 228 -2.42 7.42 20.84
CA THR A 228 -2.67 5.99 20.52
C THR A 228 -2.16 5.08 21.64
N ALA A 229 -0.98 5.34 22.22
CA ALA A 229 -0.38 4.52 23.27
C ALA A 229 -1.20 4.48 24.58
N GLY A 230 -2.12 5.41 24.79
CA GLY A 230 -3.10 5.34 25.88
C GLY A 230 -4.11 4.20 25.74
N ARG A 231 -4.26 3.63 24.55
CA ARG A 231 -5.22 2.55 24.24
C ARG A 231 -4.52 1.24 23.90
N MET A 232 -3.44 1.29 23.10
CA MET A 232 -2.69 0.10 22.68
C MET A 232 -1.19 0.39 22.63
N PRO A 233 -0.31 -0.58 22.96
CA PRO A 233 1.13 -0.41 22.89
C PRO A 233 1.60 -0.19 21.44
N ILE A 234 2.62 0.66 21.30
CA ILE A 234 3.33 0.92 20.05
C ILE A 234 4.79 0.50 20.22
N ILE A 235 5.27 -0.37 19.36
CA ILE A 235 6.67 -0.80 19.29
C ILE A 235 7.28 -0.15 18.05
N ALA A 236 8.16 0.83 18.23
CA ALA A 236 8.83 1.50 17.12
C ALA A 236 10.30 1.06 17.04
N VAL A 237 10.70 0.51 15.91
CA VAL A 237 12.08 0.23 15.56
C VAL A 237 12.57 1.35 14.64
N ASN A 238 13.49 2.17 15.14
CA ASN A 238 14.06 3.28 14.38
C ASN A 238 15.45 2.88 13.87
N SER A 239 15.59 2.79 12.55
CA SER A 239 16.88 2.56 11.88
C SER A 239 17.59 3.88 11.58
N GLY A 240 18.89 3.81 11.27
CA GLY A 240 19.65 5.00 10.84
C GLY A 240 20.14 5.93 11.95
N ARG A 241 20.05 5.55 13.23
CA ARG A 241 20.54 6.36 14.37
C ARG A 241 22.06 6.50 14.44
N THR A 242 22.81 5.67 13.72
CA THR A 242 24.30 5.73 13.64
C THR A 242 24.72 6.19 12.26
N ALA A 243 25.93 6.74 12.14
CA ALA A 243 26.49 7.17 10.85
C ALA A 243 26.58 6.03 9.82
N SER A 244 26.76 4.79 10.26
CA SER A 244 26.69 3.58 9.40
C SER A 244 25.27 3.21 9.06
N GLY A 245 24.36 3.30 10.00
CA GLY A 245 22.93 3.05 9.78
C GLY A 245 22.30 4.07 8.84
N SER A 246 22.62 5.36 8.97
CA SER A 246 22.15 6.41 8.05
C SER A 246 22.63 6.16 6.62
N ARG A 247 23.87 5.67 6.43
CA ARG A 247 24.39 5.30 5.10
C ARG A 247 23.68 4.08 4.51
N ALA A 248 23.36 3.09 5.34
CA ALA A 248 22.59 1.92 4.89
C ALA A 248 21.17 2.29 4.46
N VAL A 249 20.49 3.15 5.22
CA VAL A 249 19.15 3.66 4.88
C VAL A 249 19.17 4.55 3.62
N SER A 250 20.21 5.37 3.43
CA SER A 250 20.33 6.25 2.25
C SER A 250 20.70 5.51 0.95
N SER A 251 21.02 4.22 1.03
CA SER A 251 21.34 3.37 -0.12
C SER A 251 20.14 2.53 -0.61
N HIS A 252 18.97 2.71 -0.01
CA HIS A 252 17.69 2.13 -0.44
C HIS A 252 16.92 3.05 -1.36
#